data_b51bd6719a02b582f8690248ce5dcb26
#
_entry.id   b51bd6719a02b582f8690248ce5dcb26
#
_cell.length_a   1.000
_cell.length_b   1.000
_cell.length_c   1.000
_cell.angle_alpha   90.00
_cell.angle_beta   90.00
_cell.angle_gamma   90.00
#
_symmetry.space_group_name_H-M   'P 1'
#
loop_
_entity.id
_entity.type
_entity.pdbx_description
1 polymer ?
#
loop_
_entity_poly.entity_id
_entity_poly.type
_entity_poly.pdbx_seq_one_letter_code
_entity_poly.pdbx_strand_id
1 'polypeptide(L)'
;MMADKLVRDVMHRGVISCWADESVFDVAHRLREYSINAIFVLDDSGRAEGVISQIDLARAYVQGEWQDRAAEEIMTPNVVTVPADVPLDAAVQIMLDNGIRRLLIVQGGRTPNRPVGVLSLSDVVAEMCRADG
;
A
#
# COMPACT_ATOMS: atom_id res chain seq x y z
N MET A 1 18.88 -21.68 4.10
CA MET A 1 17.67 -21.30 4.60
C MET A 1 17.43 -19.90 4.46
N MET A 2 16.42 -19.55 3.90
CA MET A 2 16.13 -18.20 3.70
C MET A 2 15.16 -17.68 4.62
N ALA A 3 14.83 -18.39 5.59
CA ALA A 3 13.73 -18.06 6.45
C ALA A 3 13.92 -16.88 7.34
N ASP A 4 15.12 -16.34 7.37
CA ASP A 4 15.39 -15.32 8.37
C ASP A 4 15.15 -13.90 7.92
N LYS A 5 14.75 -13.68 6.68
CA LYS A 5 14.41 -12.34 6.24
C LYS A 5 13.09 -11.90 6.86
N LEU A 6 13.08 -10.66 7.31
CA LEU A 6 11.88 -10.02 7.84
C LEU A 6 11.37 -9.00 6.83
N VAL A 7 10.12 -8.64 6.98
CA VAL A 7 9.50 -7.64 6.10
C VAL A 7 10.34 -6.36 6.05
N ARG A 8 10.84 -5.90 7.21
CA ARG A 8 11.62 -4.66 7.24
C ARG A 8 12.91 -4.70 6.43
N ASP A 9 13.39 -5.91 6.11
CA ASP A 9 14.62 -6.06 5.33
C ASP A 9 14.38 -5.84 3.85
N VAL A 10 13.13 -5.89 3.41
CA VAL A 10 12.77 -5.88 1.98
C VAL A 10 11.81 -4.75 1.63
N MET A 11 11.00 -4.29 2.57
CA MET A 11 9.98 -3.26 2.31
C MET A 11 10.60 -1.94 1.85
N HIS A 12 9.82 -1.14 1.16
CA HIS A 12 10.15 0.25 0.93
C HIS A 12 9.75 1.06 2.16
N ARG A 13 10.67 1.90 2.66
CA ARG A 13 10.38 2.73 3.81
C ARG A 13 9.64 3.97 3.37
N GLY A 14 8.77 4.45 4.24
CA GLY A 14 7.93 5.58 3.96
C GLY A 14 6.67 5.16 3.20
N VAL A 15 5.65 5.99 3.30
CA VAL A 15 4.37 5.69 2.67
C VAL A 15 3.89 6.97 1.99
N ILE A 16 3.59 6.87 0.71
CA ILE A 16 2.92 7.97 0.02
C ILE A 16 1.44 7.73 0.19
N SER A 17 0.76 8.71 0.74
CA SER A 17 -0.64 8.59 1.11
C SER A 17 -1.40 9.85 0.76
N CYS A 18 -2.71 9.76 0.88
CA CYS A 18 -3.61 10.89 0.77
C CYS A 18 -4.61 10.82 1.91
N TRP A 19 -5.27 11.95 2.15
CA TRP A 19 -6.36 11.98 3.11
C TRP A 19 -7.65 11.55 2.43
N ALA A 20 -8.56 11.01 3.21
CA ALA A 20 -9.83 10.48 2.69
C ALA A 20 -10.64 11.54 1.95
N ASP A 21 -10.54 12.80 2.35
CA ASP A 21 -11.31 13.88 1.76
C ASP A 21 -10.60 14.63 0.62
N GLU A 22 -9.39 14.21 0.25
CA GLU A 22 -8.71 14.84 -0.87
C GLU A 22 -9.41 14.50 -2.18
N SER A 23 -9.31 15.41 -3.15
CA SER A 23 -9.95 15.19 -4.45
C SER A 23 -9.22 14.12 -5.25
N VAL A 24 -9.98 13.37 -6.03
CA VAL A 24 -9.42 12.36 -6.93
C VAL A 24 -8.46 13.00 -7.93
N PHE A 25 -8.74 14.25 -8.32
CA PHE A 25 -7.84 15.01 -9.20
C PHE A 25 -6.43 15.10 -8.56
N ASP A 26 -6.36 15.53 -7.31
CA ASP A 26 -5.07 15.66 -6.61
C ASP A 26 -4.41 14.32 -6.41
N VAL A 27 -5.19 13.29 -6.13
CA VAL A 27 -4.67 11.94 -5.94
C VAL A 27 -4.03 11.43 -7.23
N ALA A 28 -4.71 11.61 -8.36
CA ALA A 28 -4.19 11.17 -9.66
C ALA A 28 -2.87 11.85 -9.98
N HIS A 29 -2.79 13.15 -9.69
CA HIS A 29 -1.56 13.92 -9.90
C HIS A 29 -0.43 13.41 -9.02
N ARG A 30 -0.74 13.03 -7.77
CA ARG A 30 0.27 12.53 -6.85
C ARG A 30 0.82 11.18 -7.31
N LEU A 31 -0.04 10.28 -7.81
CA LEU A 31 0.43 9.02 -8.35
C LEU A 31 1.40 9.25 -9.50
N ARG A 32 1.07 10.18 -10.38
CA ARG A 32 1.93 10.47 -11.53
C ARG A 32 3.23 11.12 -11.09
N GLU A 33 3.15 12.07 -10.17
CA GLU A 33 4.32 12.81 -9.71
C GLU A 33 5.36 11.89 -9.08
N TYR A 34 4.91 10.93 -8.28
CA TYR A 34 5.83 10.02 -7.61
C TYR A 34 6.05 8.71 -8.36
N SER A 35 5.44 8.56 -9.54
CA SER A 35 5.58 7.37 -10.37
C SER A 35 5.20 6.10 -9.61
N ILE A 36 4.09 6.16 -8.89
CA ILE A 36 3.59 5.04 -8.10
C ILE A 36 2.32 4.49 -8.70
N ASN A 37 2.02 3.22 -8.40
CA ASN A 37 0.87 2.53 -8.97
C ASN A 37 -0.32 2.51 -8.02
N ALA A 38 -0.12 2.88 -6.77
CA ALA A 38 -1.18 2.89 -5.79
C ALA A 38 -0.81 3.84 -4.65
N ILE A 39 -1.82 4.33 -3.95
CA ILE A 39 -1.63 5.23 -2.83
C ILE A 39 -2.59 4.80 -1.72
N PHE A 40 -2.13 4.89 -0.48
CA PHE A 40 -2.98 4.56 0.66
C PHE A 40 -3.79 5.77 1.09
N VAL A 41 -5.03 5.51 1.50
CA VAL A 41 -5.96 6.54 1.94
C VAL A 41 -6.05 6.50 3.45
N LEU A 42 -5.80 7.62 4.10
CA LEU A 42 -5.79 7.72 5.55
C LEU A 42 -6.99 8.52 6.04
N ASP A 43 -7.54 8.10 7.18
CA ASP A 43 -8.59 8.86 7.84
C ASP A 43 -7.98 9.99 8.69
N ASP A 44 -8.82 10.74 9.39
CA ASP A 44 -8.38 11.89 10.18
C ASP A 44 -7.42 11.51 11.29
N SER A 45 -7.44 10.27 11.73
CA SER A 45 -6.54 9.82 12.79
C SER A 45 -5.23 9.26 12.24
N GLY A 46 -5.07 9.23 10.93
CA GLY A 46 -3.87 8.69 10.29
C GLY A 46 -3.91 7.20 10.07
N ARG A 47 -5.07 6.56 10.24
CA ARG A 47 -5.21 5.14 9.97
C ARG A 47 -5.53 4.91 8.51
N ALA A 48 -4.97 3.85 7.95
CA ALA A 48 -5.27 3.49 6.57
C ALA A 48 -6.66 2.89 6.48
N GLU A 49 -7.52 3.48 5.65
CA GLU A 49 -8.86 2.95 5.44
C GLU A 49 -9.05 2.38 4.05
N GLY A 50 -8.14 2.62 3.13
CA GLY A 50 -8.28 2.07 1.79
C GLY A 50 -7.04 2.28 0.97
N VAL A 51 -7.09 1.82 -0.27
CA VAL A 51 -6.03 2.01 -1.25
C VAL A 51 -6.67 2.38 -2.57
N ILE A 52 -6.02 3.28 -3.31
CA ILE A 52 -6.45 3.68 -4.64
C ILE A 52 -5.38 3.21 -5.62
N SER A 53 -5.77 2.36 -6.55
CA SER A 53 -4.89 1.84 -7.59
C SER A 53 -5.21 2.50 -8.92
N GLN A 54 -4.41 2.19 -9.93
CA GLN A 54 -4.68 2.66 -11.28
C GLN A 54 -6.04 2.18 -11.78
N ILE A 55 -6.47 0.98 -11.39
CA ILE A 55 -7.78 0.46 -11.79
C ILE A 55 -8.89 1.31 -11.18
N ASP A 56 -8.75 1.70 -9.91
CA ASP A 56 -9.75 2.54 -9.27
C ASP A 56 -9.86 3.89 -9.97
N LEU A 57 -8.73 4.48 -10.35
CA LEU A 57 -8.72 5.76 -11.07
C LEU A 57 -9.33 5.61 -12.45
N ALA A 58 -8.99 4.55 -13.16
CA ALA A 58 -9.54 4.31 -14.50
C ALA A 58 -11.06 4.13 -14.44
N ARG A 59 -11.55 3.42 -13.41
CA ARG A 59 -12.99 3.24 -13.22
C ARG A 59 -13.67 4.58 -12.97
N ALA A 60 -13.07 5.41 -12.12
CA ALA A 60 -13.61 6.73 -11.83
C ALA A 60 -13.68 7.58 -13.10
N TYR A 61 -12.64 7.51 -13.93
CA TYR A 61 -12.59 8.26 -15.18
C TYR A 61 -13.77 7.88 -16.10
N VAL A 62 -14.05 6.59 -16.23
CA VAL A 62 -15.14 6.10 -17.05
C VAL A 62 -16.50 6.53 -16.53
N GLN A 63 -16.65 6.58 -15.20
CA GLN A 63 -17.90 7.00 -14.57
C GLN A 63 -18.18 8.49 -14.77
N GLY A 64 -17.15 9.28 -15.02
CA GLY A 64 -17.30 10.72 -15.27
C GLY A 64 -17.39 11.54 -13.99
N GLU A 65 -17.18 12.84 -14.13
CA GLU A 65 -17.28 13.80 -13.03
C GLU A 65 -16.41 13.37 -11.84
N TRP A 66 -15.21 12.87 -12.15
CA TRP A 66 -14.35 12.26 -11.15
C TRP A 66 -13.49 13.27 -10.39
N GLN A 67 -13.25 14.46 -10.99
CA GLN A 67 -12.24 15.39 -10.49
C GLN A 67 -12.46 15.80 -9.04
N ASP A 68 -13.71 16.11 -8.71
CA ASP A 68 -14.05 16.64 -7.40
C ASP A 68 -14.54 15.57 -6.42
N ARG A 69 -14.57 14.32 -6.83
CA ARG A 69 -14.94 13.24 -5.91
C ARG A 69 -13.85 13.07 -4.87
N ALA A 70 -14.22 12.66 -3.68
CA ALA A 70 -13.28 12.43 -2.60
C ALA A 70 -12.58 11.08 -2.78
N ALA A 71 -11.34 10.99 -2.32
CA ALA A 71 -10.55 9.76 -2.39
C ALA A 71 -11.32 8.59 -1.78
N GLU A 72 -11.98 8.81 -0.64
CA GLU A 72 -12.71 7.74 0.03
C GLU A 72 -13.85 7.19 -0.78
N GLU A 73 -14.34 7.92 -1.77
CA GLU A 73 -15.46 7.46 -2.59
C GLU A 73 -15.03 6.45 -3.65
N ILE A 74 -13.75 6.44 -4.04
CA ILE A 74 -13.28 5.56 -5.10
C ILE A 74 -12.29 4.51 -4.62
N MET A 75 -11.84 4.59 -3.39
CA MET A 75 -10.84 3.66 -2.85
C MET A 75 -11.40 2.25 -2.74
N THR A 76 -10.49 1.27 -2.76
CA THR A 76 -10.80 -0.09 -2.37
C THR A 76 -10.58 -0.16 -0.86
N PRO A 77 -11.59 -0.52 -0.07
CA PRO A 77 -11.45 -0.56 1.38
C PRO A 77 -10.70 -1.80 1.85
N ASN A 78 -10.54 -1.93 3.16
CA ASN A 78 -9.97 -3.12 3.80
C ASN A 78 -8.50 -3.33 3.49
N VAL A 79 -7.69 -2.35 3.87
CA VAL A 79 -6.24 -2.45 3.74
C VAL A 79 -5.72 -3.54 4.67
N VAL A 80 -4.88 -4.43 4.14
CA VAL A 80 -4.23 -5.45 4.95
C VAL A 80 -2.90 -4.90 5.43
N THR A 81 -2.68 -4.98 6.73
CA THR A 81 -1.47 -4.46 7.36
C THR A 81 -0.74 -5.57 8.08
N VAL A 82 0.59 -5.48 8.13
CA VAL A 82 1.40 -6.37 8.95
C VAL A 82 2.51 -5.56 9.60
N PRO A 83 2.98 -5.99 10.78
CA PRO A 83 4.14 -5.34 11.41
C PRO A 83 5.42 -5.61 10.64
N ALA A 84 6.41 -4.74 10.83
CA ALA A 84 7.67 -4.83 10.11
C ALA A 84 8.54 -6.02 10.51
N ASP A 85 8.29 -6.60 11.68
CA ASP A 85 9.08 -7.71 12.20
C ASP A 85 8.50 -9.08 11.87
N VAL A 86 7.49 -9.13 11.00
CA VAL A 86 6.93 -10.40 10.53
C VAL A 86 7.90 -11.04 9.53
N PRO A 87 8.07 -12.37 9.57
CA PRO A 87 8.90 -13.04 8.56
C PRO A 87 8.39 -12.77 7.16
N LEU A 88 9.32 -12.58 6.23
CA LEU A 88 8.96 -12.22 4.86
C LEU A 88 8.05 -13.27 4.21
N ASP A 89 8.35 -14.54 4.38
CA ASP A 89 7.54 -15.60 3.77
C ASP A 89 6.12 -15.61 4.30
N ALA A 90 5.93 -15.29 5.59
CA ALA A 90 4.59 -15.19 6.16
C ALA A 90 3.82 -14.02 5.53
N ALA A 91 4.48 -12.90 5.32
CA ALA A 91 3.85 -11.74 4.69
C ALA A 91 3.48 -12.04 3.24
N VAL A 92 4.36 -12.73 2.51
CA VAL A 92 4.06 -13.14 1.14
C VAL A 92 2.84 -14.05 1.11
N GLN A 93 2.75 -14.98 2.06
CA GLN A 93 1.61 -15.88 2.12
C GLN A 93 0.32 -15.11 2.35
N ILE A 94 0.35 -14.08 3.17
CA ILE A 94 -0.82 -13.22 3.40
C ILE A 94 -1.26 -12.57 2.08
N MET A 95 -0.31 -12.08 1.29
CA MET A 95 -0.64 -11.50 -0.01
C MET A 95 -1.29 -12.52 -0.93
N LEU A 96 -0.74 -13.73 -0.97
CA LEU A 96 -1.27 -14.78 -1.83
C LEU A 96 -2.67 -15.21 -1.39
N ASP A 97 -2.86 -15.38 -0.08
CA ASP A 97 -4.14 -15.83 0.46
C ASP A 97 -5.25 -14.79 0.23
N ASN A 98 -4.89 -13.52 0.22
CA ASN A 98 -5.87 -12.45 0.04
C ASN A 98 -5.97 -11.95 -1.39
N GLY A 99 -5.16 -12.49 -2.30
CA GLY A 99 -5.18 -12.06 -3.70
C GLY A 99 -4.79 -10.61 -3.88
N ILE A 100 -3.88 -10.10 -3.05
CA ILE A 100 -3.45 -8.71 -3.10
C ILE A 100 -1.97 -8.62 -3.46
N ARG A 101 -1.56 -7.47 -3.97
CA ARG A 101 -0.22 -7.27 -4.48
C ARG A 101 0.67 -6.45 -3.57
N ARG A 102 0.12 -5.89 -2.51
CA ARG A 102 0.90 -5.06 -1.59
C ARG A 102 0.29 -5.08 -0.20
N LEU A 103 1.16 -4.88 0.77
CA LEU A 103 0.77 -4.77 2.17
C LEU A 103 1.24 -3.44 2.70
N LEU A 104 0.44 -2.85 3.56
CA LEU A 104 0.86 -1.68 4.30
C LEU A 104 1.58 -2.17 5.55
N ILE A 105 2.80 -1.71 5.74
CA ILE A 105 3.61 -2.13 6.87
C ILE A 105 3.48 -1.09 7.97
N VAL A 106 3.15 -1.56 9.16
CA VAL A 106 2.88 -0.69 10.30
C VAL A 106 3.89 -0.93 11.40
N GLN A 107 4.03 0.07 12.24
CA GLN A 107 4.88 -0.06 13.41
C GLN A 107 4.15 -0.92 14.43
N GLY A 108 4.82 -1.92 14.96
CA GLY A 108 4.24 -2.75 15.99
C GLY A 108 4.31 -2.05 17.34
N GLY A 109 3.81 -2.72 18.38
CA GLY A 109 3.93 -2.25 19.73
C GLY A 109 2.81 -1.31 20.15
N ARG A 110 3.18 -0.28 20.92
CA ARG A 110 2.19 0.58 21.57
C ARG A 110 1.50 1.56 20.65
N THR A 111 2.06 1.82 19.48
CA THR A 111 1.40 2.69 18.50
C THR A 111 1.08 1.86 17.29
N PRO A 112 0.13 0.94 17.41
CA PRO A 112 -0.21 0.07 16.30
C PRO A 112 -0.80 0.88 15.17
N ASN A 113 -0.65 0.36 13.97
CA ASN A 113 -1.25 0.93 12.76
C ASN A 113 -0.62 2.20 12.26
N ARG A 114 0.53 2.60 12.79
CA ARG A 114 1.24 3.73 12.20
C ARG A 114 1.98 3.21 10.97
N PRO A 115 1.64 3.73 9.77
CA PRO A 115 2.29 3.27 8.55
C PRO A 115 3.77 3.63 8.54
N VAL A 116 4.63 2.66 8.21
CA VAL A 116 6.07 2.88 8.12
C VAL A 116 6.64 2.47 6.79
N GLY A 117 5.92 1.69 6.00
CA GLY A 117 6.42 1.25 4.70
C GLY A 117 5.40 0.46 3.92
N VAL A 118 5.82 -0.02 2.77
CA VAL A 118 4.99 -0.81 1.87
C VAL A 118 5.80 -2.00 1.38
N LEU A 119 5.19 -3.17 1.36
CA LEU A 119 5.78 -4.36 0.75
C LEU A 119 4.92 -4.76 -0.44
N SER A 120 5.53 -4.88 -1.61
CA SER A 120 4.83 -5.30 -2.82
C SER A 120 5.38 -6.61 -3.32
N LEU A 121 4.60 -7.27 -4.19
CA LEU A 121 5.11 -8.48 -4.86
C LEU A 121 6.35 -8.18 -5.70
N SER A 122 6.45 -6.96 -6.25
CA SER A 122 7.66 -6.57 -6.97
C SER A 122 8.89 -6.57 -6.08
N ASP A 123 8.73 -6.17 -4.82
CA ASP A 123 9.84 -6.20 -3.86
C ASP A 123 10.29 -7.62 -3.59
N VAL A 124 9.33 -8.55 -3.51
CA VAL A 124 9.63 -9.94 -3.27
C VAL A 124 10.40 -10.54 -4.46
N VAL A 125 9.95 -10.23 -5.67
CA VAL A 125 10.62 -10.70 -6.87
C VAL A 125 12.05 -10.15 -6.94
N ALA A 126 12.22 -8.87 -6.59
CA ALA A 126 13.56 -8.28 -6.55
C ALA A 126 14.44 -8.99 -5.53
N GLU A 127 13.89 -9.35 -4.39
CA GLU A 127 14.63 -10.08 -3.36
C GLU A 127 15.04 -11.46 -3.86
N MET A 128 14.17 -12.13 -4.60
CA MET A 128 14.51 -13.43 -5.21
C MET A 128 15.70 -13.32 -6.13
N CYS A 129 15.81 -12.20 -6.83
CA CYS A 129 16.94 -12.00 -7.75
C CYS A 129 18.25 -11.73 -7.04
N ARG A 130 18.20 -11.28 -5.79
CA ARG A 130 19.41 -11.05 -5.00
C ARG A 130 19.79 -12.25 -4.15
N ALA A 131 18.90 -13.22 -4.03
CA ALA A 131 19.04 -14.27 -3.04
C ALA A 131 20.22 -15.21 -3.30
N ASP A 132 20.67 -15.27 -4.53
CA ASP A 132 21.80 -16.15 -4.82
C ASP A 132 23.12 -15.41 -4.84
N GLY A 133 23.05 -14.15 -4.59
CA GLY A 133 24.21 -13.25 -4.65
C GLY A 133 25.22 -13.50 -3.62
#